data_ad98a98ed2f4c4364bfcfe8dc136d22f
#
_entry.id   ad98a98ed2f4c4364bfcfe8dc136d22f
#
_cell.length_a   1.000
_cell.length_b   1.000
_cell.length_c   1.000
_cell.angle_alpha   90.00
_cell.angle_beta   90.00
_cell.angle_gamma   90.00
#
_symmetry.space_group_name_H-M   'P 1'
#
loop_
_entity.id
_entity.type
_entity.pdbx_description
1 polymer ?
#
loop_
_entity_poly.entity_id
_entity_poly.type
_entity_poly.pdbx_seq_one_letter_code
_entity_poly.pdbx_strand_id
1 'polypeptide(L)'
;MYRYTRETEIHKPIDQVIRLFSNRNLIPKWQPGLLSVEQMESFPNPKFKLRFASGRRKVVMTETILKDNLPGHYACSYQMKGLYNSVIHRFEPMPDGHTRWICESEFRFKGLMRFVAVFWKNGLEEQTQILMKNFKGFAESR
;
A
#
# COMPACT_ATOMS: atom_id res chain seq x y z
N MET A 1 7.98 -16.88 -4.74
CA MET A 1 7.43 -15.95 -3.73
C MET A 1 8.51 -14.95 -3.35
N TYR A 2 8.19 -13.67 -3.40
CA TYR A 2 9.13 -12.60 -3.08
C TYR A 2 8.58 -11.79 -1.91
N ARG A 3 9.37 -11.60 -0.87
CA ARG A 3 8.98 -10.89 0.36
C ARG A 3 9.99 -9.82 0.71
N TYR A 4 9.50 -8.74 1.29
CA TYR A 4 10.35 -7.74 1.93
C TYR A 4 9.57 -6.99 3.01
N THR A 5 10.30 -6.37 3.91
CA THR A 5 9.74 -5.51 4.95
C THR A 5 10.44 -4.17 4.86
N ARG A 6 9.66 -3.10 4.89
CA ARG A 6 10.16 -1.73 4.94
C ARG A 6 9.53 -1.02 6.12
N GLU A 7 10.30 -0.13 6.72
CA GLU A 7 9.76 0.70 7.79
C GLU A 7 10.25 2.13 7.67
N THR A 8 9.46 3.05 8.22
CA THR A 8 9.79 4.46 8.27
C THR A 8 9.23 5.07 9.54
N GLU A 9 9.84 6.15 9.99
CA GLU A 9 9.35 6.95 11.10
C GLU A 9 8.60 8.16 10.55
N ILE A 10 7.39 8.37 11.04
CA ILE A 10 6.58 9.54 10.69
C ILE A 10 6.54 10.45 11.92
N HIS A 11 6.97 11.70 11.74
CA HIS A 11 7.11 12.67 12.81
C HIS A 11 5.77 13.30 13.17
N LYS A 12 4.78 12.46 13.47
CA LYS A 12 3.42 12.83 13.89
C LYS A 12 2.88 11.78 14.85
N PRO A 13 1.96 12.15 15.75
CA PRO A 13 1.33 11.19 16.66
C PRO A 13 0.53 10.13 15.91
N ILE A 14 0.45 8.93 16.49
CA ILE A 14 -0.16 7.78 15.84
C ILE A 14 -1.63 7.98 15.49
N ASP A 15 -2.42 8.61 16.32
CA ASP A 15 -3.84 8.87 16.06
C ASP A 15 -4.03 9.77 14.85
N GLN A 16 -3.16 10.78 14.68
CA GLN A 16 -3.18 11.62 13.49
C GLN A 16 -2.77 10.85 12.22
N VAL A 17 -1.72 10.03 12.34
CA VAL A 17 -1.25 9.20 11.23
C VAL A 17 -2.34 8.25 10.76
N ILE A 18 -3.00 7.54 11.69
CA ILE A 18 -4.07 6.60 11.37
C ILE A 18 -5.26 7.31 10.72
N ARG A 19 -5.64 8.48 11.21
CA ARG A 19 -6.73 9.26 10.63
C ARG A 19 -6.45 9.63 9.17
N LEU A 20 -5.21 10.03 8.86
CA LEU A 20 -4.81 10.37 7.50
C LEU A 20 -4.72 9.13 6.61
N PHE A 21 -4.13 8.06 7.12
CA PHE A 21 -3.95 6.81 6.37
C PHE A 21 -5.28 6.14 6.02
N SER A 22 -6.22 6.12 6.95
CA SER A 22 -7.50 5.45 6.76
C SER A 22 -8.52 6.23 5.94
N ASN A 23 -8.27 7.49 5.67
CA ASN A 23 -9.17 8.31 4.84
C ASN A 23 -8.89 8.08 3.36
N ARG A 24 -9.72 7.25 2.73
CA ARG A 24 -9.53 6.88 1.32
C ARG A 24 -9.61 8.08 0.37
N ASN A 25 -10.33 9.13 0.75
CA ASN A 25 -10.43 10.34 -0.08
C ASN A 25 -9.10 11.09 -0.19
N LEU A 26 -8.17 10.84 0.73
CA LEU A 26 -6.86 11.47 0.73
C LEU A 26 -5.81 10.68 -0.06
N ILE A 27 -6.11 9.45 -0.46
CA ILE A 27 -5.13 8.59 -1.15
C ILE A 27 -4.51 9.27 -2.37
N PRO A 28 -5.26 9.98 -3.24
CA PRO A 28 -4.63 10.67 -4.38
C PRO A 28 -3.60 11.72 -3.99
N LYS A 29 -3.63 12.21 -2.75
CA LYS A 29 -2.67 13.20 -2.25
C LYS A 29 -1.28 12.61 -2.05
N TRP A 30 -1.18 11.29 -1.81
CA TRP A 30 0.11 10.63 -1.60
C TRP A 30 0.33 9.45 -2.55
N GLN A 31 -0.64 9.14 -3.41
CA GLN A 31 -0.50 8.21 -4.53
C GLN A 31 -0.91 8.92 -5.82
N PRO A 32 -0.06 9.78 -6.37
CA PRO A 32 -0.44 10.66 -7.48
C PRO A 32 -0.79 9.92 -8.78
N GLY A 33 -0.37 8.67 -8.92
CA GLY A 33 -0.72 7.86 -10.09
C GLY A 33 -2.13 7.29 -10.06
N LEU A 34 -2.83 7.37 -8.92
CA LEU A 34 -4.16 6.80 -8.79
C LEU A 34 -5.19 7.67 -9.53
N LEU A 35 -5.81 7.09 -10.57
CA LEU A 35 -6.77 7.77 -11.43
C LEU A 35 -8.20 7.64 -10.94
N SER A 36 -8.58 6.45 -10.47
CA SER A 36 -9.94 6.20 -9.98
C SER A 36 -10.00 5.02 -9.03
N VAL A 37 -10.99 5.05 -8.15
CA VAL A 37 -11.32 3.99 -7.20
C VAL A 37 -12.80 3.71 -7.33
N GLU A 38 -13.16 2.45 -7.55
CA GLU A 38 -14.55 2.02 -7.65
C GLU A 38 -14.78 0.90 -6.65
N GLN A 39 -15.71 1.08 -5.71
CA GLN A 39 -16.04 0.02 -4.76
C GLN A 39 -16.88 -1.04 -5.47
N MET A 40 -16.40 -2.28 -5.46
CA MET A 40 -17.06 -3.41 -6.12
C MET A 40 -17.92 -4.21 -5.15
N GLU A 41 -17.42 -4.44 -3.95
CA GLU A 41 -18.09 -5.23 -2.91
C GLU A 41 -17.82 -4.62 -1.54
N SER A 42 -18.77 -4.77 -0.62
CA SER A 42 -18.61 -4.33 0.78
C SER A 42 -18.56 -5.50 1.76
N PHE A 43 -19.02 -6.69 1.36
CA PHE A 43 -19.13 -7.84 2.23
C PHE A 43 -18.83 -9.13 1.46
N PRO A 44 -18.15 -10.12 2.05
CA PRO A 44 -17.60 -10.13 3.40
C PRO A 44 -16.36 -9.25 3.58
N ASN A 45 -15.62 -8.98 2.51
CA ASN A 45 -14.45 -8.10 2.52
C ASN A 45 -14.64 -6.98 1.50
N PRO A 46 -14.38 -5.71 1.88
CA PRO A 46 -14.45 -4.62 0.92
C PRO A 46 -13.49 -4.84 -0.24
N LYS A 47 -13.97 -4.65 -1.45
CA LYS A 47 -13.17 -4.75 -2.68
C LYS A 47 -13.30 -3.51 -3.52
N PHE A 48 -12.18 -3.07 -4.07
CA PHE A 48 -12.09 -1.85 -4.87
C PHE A 48 -11.36 -2.14 -6.17
N LYS A 49 -11.87 -1.57 -7.25
CA LYS A 49 -11.14 -1.55 -8.51
C LYS A 49 -10.34 -0.25 -8.56
N LEU A 50 -9.01 -0.39 -8.67
CA LEU A 50 -8.08 0.73 -8.73
C LEU A 50 -7.55 0.87 -10.14
N ARG A 51 -7.53 2.10 -10.65
CA ARG A 51 -6.91 2.40 -11.94
C ARG A 51 -5.78 3.37 -11.72
N PHE A 52 -4.59 2.97 -12.16
CA PHE A 52 -3.38 3.77 -12.04
C PHE A 52 -2.83 4.15 -13.40
N ALA A 53 -2.21 5.33 -13.47
CA ALA A 53 -1.35 5.71 -14.57
C ALA A 53 0.07 5.24 -14.24
N SER A 54 0.71 4.55 -15.20
CA SER A 54 2.11 4.13 -15.11
C SER A 54 2.79 4.52 -16.42
N GLY A 55 3.32 5.73 -16.46
CA GLY A 55 3.83 6.32 -17.71
C GLY A 55 2.69 6.50 -18.71
N ARG A 56 2.83 5.88 -19.88
CA ARG A 56 1.80 5.90 -20.93
C ARG A 56 0.75 4.81 -20.78
N ARG A 57 0.94 3.91 -19.81
CA ARG A 57 0.05 2.77 -19.60
C ARG A 57 -0.91 3.05 -18.46
N LYS A 58 -2.05 2.38 -18.53
CA LYS A 58 -3.02 2.32 -17.43
C LYS A 58 -2.99 0.92 -16.85
N VAL A 59 -2.90 0.83 -15.54
CA VAL A 59 -2.88 -0.43 -14.81
C VAL A 59 -4.17 -0.53 -14.00
N VAL A 60 -4.84 -1.66 -14.07
CA VAL A 60 -6.06 -1.95 -13.31
C VAL A 60 -5.73 -3.08 -12.35
N MET A 61 -6.07 -2.88 -11.07
CA MET A 61 -5.91 -3.91 -10.07
C MET A 61 -7.11 -3.95 -9.13
N THR A 62 -7.33 -5.10 -8.50
CA THR A 62 -8.38 -5.26 -7.49
C THR A 62 -7.72 -5.27 -6.12
N GLU A 63 -8.14 -4.34 -5.27
CA GLU A 63 -7.74 -4.30 -3.87
C GLU A 63 -8.81 -4.97 -3.03
N THR A 64 -8.41 -5.87 -2.13
CA THR A 64 -9.29 -6.48 -1.15
C THR A 64 -8.77 -6.14 0.24
N ILE A 65 -9.64 -5.61 1.10
CA ILE A 65 -9.30 -5.36 2.49
C ILE A 65 -9.54 -6.65 3.27
N LEU A 66 -8.46 -7.31 3.67
CA LEU A 66 -8.52 -8.61 4.35
C LEU A 66 -8.75 -8.45 5.86
N LYS A 67 -8.17 -7.43 6.45
CA LYS A 67 -8.31 -7.15 7.88
C LYS A 67 -8.07 -5.67 8.13
N ASP A 68 -8.97 -5.05 8.85
CA ASP A 68 -8.84 -3.65 9.27
C ASP A 68 -8.90 -3.59 10.78
N ASN A 69 -7.73 -3.61 11.40
CA ASN A 69 -7.58 -3.55 12.84
C ASN A 69 -6.46 -2.56 13.20
N LEU A 70 -6.57 -1.36 12.64
CA LEU A 70 -5.62 -0.28 12.90
C LEU A 70 -5.63 0.13 14.38
N PRO A 71 -4.49 0.52 14.94
CA PRO A 71 -3.19 0.73 14.27
C PRO A 71 -2.34 -0.53 14.12
N GLY A 72 -2.63 -1.60 14.82
CA GLY A 72 -1.74 -2.73 14.95
C GLY A 72 -1.69 -3.66 13.75
N HIS A 73 -2.74 -3.71 12.93
CA HIS A 73 -2.79 -4.64 11.81
C HIS A 73 -3.80 -4.20 10.76
N TYR A 74 -3.31 -3.89 9.58
CA TYR A 74 -4.15 -3.61 8.41
C TYR A 74 -3.61 -4.44 7.26
N ALA A 75 -4.40 -5.41 6.79
CA ALA A 75 -3.99 -6.32 5.73
C ALA A 75 -4.85 -6.13 4.49
N CYS A 76 -4.22 -6.05 3.34
CA CYS A 76 -4.90 -5.94 2.07
C CYS A 76 -4.17 -6.77 1.01
N SER A 77 -4.87 -7.07 -0.08
CA SER A 77 -4.28 -7.72 -1.23
C SER A 77 -4.56 -6.92 -2.48
N TYR A 78 -3.65 -7.02 -3.43
CA TYR A 78 -3.77 -6.40 -4.75
C TYR A 78 -3.59 -7.47 -5.79
N GLN A 79 -4.54 -7.58 -6.70
CA GLN A 79 -4.55 -8.62 -7.71
C GLN A 79 -4.66 -8.02 -9.10
N MET A 80 -3.78 -8.46 -9.98
CA MET A 80 -3.82 -8.17 -11.40
C MET A 80 -3.36 -9.42 -12.14
N LYS A 81 -3.48 -9.42 -13.48
CA LYS A 81 -3.14 -10.59 -14.28
C LYS A 81 -1.69 -11.03 -14.03
N GLY A 82 -1.54 -12.26 -13.53
CA GLY A 82 -0.22 -12.85 -13.28
C GLY A 82 0.49 -12.38 -12.02
N LEU A 83 -0.15 -11.53 -11.22
CA LEU A 83 0.47 -10.97 -10.02
C LEU A 83 -0.52 -10.90 -8.87
N TYR A 84 -0.10 -11.40 -7.72
CA TYR A 84 -0.83 -11.27 -6.45
C TYR A 84 0.13 -10.68 -5.42
N ASN A 85 -0.29 -9.58 -4.79
CA ASN A 85 0.49 -8.92 -3.74
C ASN A 85 -0.35 -8.83 -2.48
N SER A 86 0.17 -9.34 -1.37
CA SER A 86 -0.42 -9.14 -0.05
C SER A 86 0.46 -8.22 0.78
N VAL A 87 -0.17 -7.30 1.49
CA VAL A 87 0.52 -6.26 2.25
C VAL A 87 -0.06 -6.17 3.65
N ILE A 88 0.80 -6.11 4.65
CA ILE A 88 0.41 -5.88 6.04
C ILE A 88 1.04 -4.57 6.50
N HIS A 89 0.21 -3.67 7.00
CA HIS A 89 0.65 -2.41 7.59
C HIS A 89 0.47 -2.46 9.09
N ARG A 90 1.50 -2.04 9.81
CA ARG A 90 1.47 -1.86 11.26
C ARG A 90 1.98 -0.48 11.61
N PHE A 91 1.31 0.14 12.55
CA PHE A 91 1.72 1.45 13.08
C PHE A 91 1.91 1.31 14.59
N GLU A 92 3.06 1.77 15.07
CA GLU A 92 3.42 1.69 16.48
C GLU A 92 3.80 3.07 17.01
N PRO A 93 3.33 3.43 18.23
CA PRO A 93 3.78 4.67 18.84
C PRO A 93 5.23 4.53 19.29
N MET A 94 6.01 5.59 19.10
CA MET A 94 7.40 5.64 19.55
C MET A 94 7.49 6.49 20.83
N PRO A 95 8.55 6.28 21.65
CA PRO A 95 8.70 7.01 22.92
C PRO A 95 8.74 8.53 22.79
N ASP A 96 9.20 9.05 21.62
CA ASP A 96 9.27 10.49 21.36
C ASP A 96 7.95 11.10 20.86
N GLY A 97 6.87 10.31 20.81
CA GLY A 97 5.56 10.74 20.32
C GLY A 97 5.39 10.61 18.80
N HIS A 98 6.39 10.13 18.11
CA HIS A 98 6.31 9.86 16.67
C HIS A 98 5.70 8.48 16.41
N THR A 99 5.57 8.11 15.15
CA THR A 99 4.96 6.86 14.74
C THR A 99 5.95 6.06 13.88
N ARG A 100 6.09 4.77 14.19
CA ARG A 100 6.79 3.83 13.30
C ARG A 100 5.77 3.15 12.42
N TRP A 101 5.99 3.18 11.11
CA TRP A 101 5.19 2.48 10.13
C TRP A 101 5.99 1.32 9.55
N ILE A 102 5.46 0.11 9.71
CA ILE A 102 6.07 -1.12 9.20
C ILE A 102 5.16 -1.65 8.09
N CYS A 103 5.74 -1.92 6.94
CA CYS A 103 5.04 -2.45 5.77
C CYS A 103 5.70 -3.77 5.35
N GLU A 104 4.95 -4.86 5.46
CA GLU A 104 5.37 -6.18 5.02
C GLU A 104 4.66 -6.52 3.73
N SER A 105 5.41 -6.85 2.69
CA SER A 105 4.86 -7.11 1.36
C SER A 105 5.31 -8.46 0.86
N GLU A 106 4.37 -9.21 0.25
CA GLU A 106 4.63 -10.51 -0.35
C GLU A 106 4.05 -10.52 -1.76
N PHE A 107 4.85 -10.96 -2.72
CA PHE A 107 4.45 -11.05 -4.12
C PHE A 107 4.48 -12.49 -4.58
N ARG A 108 3.45 -12.88 -5.33
CA ARG A 108 3.34 -14.16 -6.03
C ARG A 108 3.12 -13.88 -7.50
N PHE A 109 3.94 -14.52 -8.33
CA PHE A 109 3.88 -14.36 -9.78
C PHE A 109 3.42 -15.69 -10.41
N LYS A 110 2.55 -15.60 -11.42
CA LYS A 110 2.01 -16.76 -12.13
C LYS A 110 2.25 -16.65 -13.62
N GLY A 111 2.40 -17.80 -14.28
CA GLY A 111 2.59 -17.88 -15.71
C GLY A 111 3.86 -17.18 -16.17
N LEU A 112 3.76 -16.44 -17.28
CA LEU A 112 4.88 -15.73 -17.87
C LEU A 112 5.47 -14.65 -16.95
N MET A 113 4.69 -14.17 -16.02
CA MET A 113 5.15 -13.16 -15.05
C MET A 113 6.25 -13.69 -14.13
N ARG A 114 6.36 -15.00 -13.97
CA ARG A 114 7.46 -15.60 -13.19
C ARG A 114 8.83 -15.23 -13.75
N PHE A 115 8.94 -15.19 -15.08
CA PHE A 115 10.20 -14.86 -15.75
C PHE A 115 10.50 -13.37 -15.68
N VAL A 116 9.48 -12.54 -15.78
CA VAL A 116 9.60 -11.09 -15.71
C VAL A 116 9.94 -10.64 -14.28
N ALA A 117 9.44 -11.36 -13.29
CA ALA A 117 9.66 -11.03 -11.88
C ALA A 117 11.14 -10.96 -11.49
N VAL A 118 11.98 -11.80 -12.09
CA VAL A 118 13.43 -11.81 -11.82
C VAL A 118 14.05 -10.44 -12.08
N PHE A 119 13.55 -9.73 -13.09
CA PHE A 119 14.05 -8.41 -13.48
C PHE A 119 13.40 -7.26 -12.70
N TRP A 120 12.23 -7.49 -12.07
CA TRP A 120 11.42 -6.43 -11.45
C TRP A 120 11.47 -6.39 -9.92
N LYS A 121 12.12 -7.36 -9.27
CA LYS A 121 12.12 -7.45 -7.81
C LYS A 121 12.58 -6.17 -7.12
N ASN A 122 13.71 -5.61 -7.59
CA ASN A 122 14.24 -4.37 -7.01
C ASN A 122 13.28 -3.20 -7.24
N GLY A 123 12.62 -3.17 -8.39
CA GLY A 123 11.64 -2.12 -8.71
C GLY A 123 10.42 -2.15 -7.81
N LEU A 124 9.95 -3.34 -7.42
CA LEU A 124 8.80 -3.48 -6.52
C LEU A 124 9.10 -2.92 -5.14
N GLU A 125 10.26 -3.26 -4.60
CA GLU A 125 10.70 -2.76 -3.30
C GLU A 125 10.89 -1.25 -3.32
N GLU A 126 11.49 -0.74 -4.39
CA GLU A 126 11.68 0.70 -4.58
C GLU A 126 10.34 1.44 -4.66
N GLN A 127 9.34 0.88 -5.34
CA GLN A 127 8.00 1.46 -5.42
C GLN A 127 7.36 1.56 -4.04
N THR A 128 7.53 0.56 -3.20
CA THR A 128 7.04 0.61 -1.82
C THR A 128 7.74 1.72 -1.03
N GLN A 129 9.05 1.88 -1.19
CA GLN A 129 9.79 2.96 -0.54
C GLN A 129 9.28 4.34 -0.98
N ILE A 130 9.04 4.51 -2.27
CA ILE A 130 8.51 5.77 -2.81
C ILE A 130 7.13 6.05 -2.22
N LEU A 131 6.26 5.05 -2.16
CA LEU A 131 4.93 5.18 -1.59
C LEU A 131 4.98 5.61 -0.12
N MET A 132 5.82 4.94 0.66
CA MET A 132 5.99 5.26 2.07
C MET A 132 6.56 6.66 2.28
N LYS A 133 7.51 7.06 1.45
CA LYS A 133 8.08 8.40 1.48
C LYS A 133 7.03 9.47 1.14
N ASN A 134 6.18 9.20 0.16
CA ASN A 134 5.10 10.10 -0.22
C ASN A 134 4.10 10.29 0.91
N PHE A 135 3.69 9.20 1.56
CA PHE A 135 2.77 9.30 2.69
C PHE A 135 3.42 10.03 3.87
N LYS A 136 4.68 9.72 4.18
CA LYS A 136 5.42 10.40 5.24
C LYS A 136 5.44 11.91 5.02
N GLY A 137 5.81 12.34 3.82
CA GLY A 137 5.84 13.77 3.48
C GLY A 137 4.47 14.41 3.57
N PHE A 138 3.43 13.73 3.11
CA PHE A 138 2.05 14.19 3.19
C PHE A 138 1.61 14.34 4.65
N ALA A 139 1.82 13.32 5.47
CA ALA A 139 1.40 13.33 6.87
C ALA A 139 2.15 14.41 7.67
N GLU A 140 3.44 14.57 7.45
CA GLU A 140 4.27 15.56 8.17
C GLU A 140 3.96 17.00 7.78
N SER A 141 3.35 17.21 6.62
CA SER A 141 2.94 18.53 6.16
C SER A 141 1.60 19.00 6.74
N ARG A 142 0.91 18.18 7.51
CA ARG A 142 -0.43 18.44 8.05
C ARG A 142 -0.45 18.96 9.49
#